data_547e67b140a6329d4ffadba1d522b041
#
_entry.id   547e67b140a6329d4ffadba1d522b041
#
_cell.length_a   1.000
_cell.length_b   1.000
_cell.length_c   1.000
_cell.angle_alpha   90.00
_cell.angle_beta   90.00
_cell.angle_gamma   90.00
#
_symmetry.space_group_name_H-M   'P 1'
#
loop_
_entity.id
_entity.type
_entity.pdbx_description
1 polymer ?
#
loop_
_entity_poly.entity_id
_entity_poly.type
_entity_poly.pdbx_seq_one_letter_code
_entity_poly.pdbx_strand_id
1 'polypeptide(L)'
;MSARAGVVYLVGAGPGDPGLMTARSLELIASADTIFHDRLIPPGALGGAREEAEIVYVGKAPPHGPAEGAHRRGSVPQGEINQRLIEAARAGRSVVRLKGGDPLVFGRGGEEGEALREAGIEFEIVPGVTAGVAASAYAGIPVTHRDDASAVAFVTGHEDPEKPETALDWEALARFPGTLVFYMGVKRLADNAAALIGAGRDPDEPAAAIERGTAAGQRTVAATLGTIAARVAEERIAAPALIVIGAVVGRREALAATPAVTPGT
;
A
#
# COMPACT_ATOMS: atom_id res chain seq x y z
N MET A 1 -3.05 -16.89 18.85
CA MET A 1 -1.78 -16.97 19.63
C MET A 1 -1.26 -15.56 19.87
N SER A 2 -1.05 -15.19 21.13
CA SER A 2 -0.56 -13.85 21.52
C SER A 2 0.88 -13.57 21.03
N ALA A 3 1.24 -12.30 20.97
CA ALA A 3 2.59 -11.87 20.66
C ALA A 3 3.58 -12.35 21.74
N ARG A 4 4.77 -12.80 21.32
CA ARG A 4 5.82 -13.35 22.20
C ARG A 4 6.90 -12.31 22.48
N ALA A 5 7.42 -12.30 23.70
CA ALA A 5 8.55 -11.45 24.11
C ALA A 5 9.79 -11.72 23.23
N GLY A 6 10.48 -10.65 22.82
CA GLY A 6 11.69 -10.70 22.00
C GLY A 6 11.45 -11.00 20.52
N VAL A 7 10.20 -11.06 20.07
CA VAL A 7 9.81 -11.35 18.68
C VAL A 7 9.26 -10.10 18.01
N VAL A 8 9.64 -9.87 16.75
CA VAL A 8 9.10 -8.81 15.88
C VAL A 8 8.10 -9.40 14.88
N TYR A 9 6.93 -8.83 14.79
CA TYR A 9 5.89 -9.20 13.84
C TYR A 9 5.77 -8.11 12.77
N LEU A 10 6.10 -8.43 11.52
CA LEU A 10 5.90 -7.56 10.36
C LEU A 10 4.47 -7.78 9.85
N VAL A 11 3.57 -6.87 10.19
CA VAL A 11 2.11 -7.11 10.08
C VAL A 11 1.49 -6.19 9.05
N GLY A 12 0.73 -6.76 8.12
CA GLY A 12 -0.13 -6.04 7.20
C GLY A 12 -1.44 -5.61 7.88
N ALA A 13 -1.72 -4.31 7.80
CA ALA A 13 -2.96 -3.71 8.32
C ALA A 13 -4.09 -3.67 7.29
N GLY A 14 -3.86 -4.17 6.07
CA GLY A 14 -4.82 -3.98 4.98
C GLY A 14 -4.82 -2.57 4.38
N PRO A 15 -5.68 -2.31 3.39
CA PRO A 15 -5.55 -1.18 2.47
C PRO A 15 -6.25 0.11 2.94
N GLY A 16 -7.10 0.06 3.97
CA GLY A 16 -7.86 1.23 4.43
C GLY A 16 -9.15 0.89 5.19
N ASP A 17 -9.91 -0.12 4.75
CA ASP A 17 -11.06 -0.65 5.47
C ASP A 17 -10.59 -1.54 6.63
N PRO A 18 -10.93 -1.22 7.91
CA PRO A 18 -10.61 -2.09 9.05
C PRO A 18 -11.16 -3.50 8.93
N GLY A 19 -12.28 -3.70 8.22
CA GLY A 19 -12.88 -5.02 7.95
C GLY A 19 -12.00 -5.93 7.08
N LEU A 20 -10.95 -5.39 6.45
CA LEU A 20 -9.97 -6.15 5.67
C LEU A 20 -8.69 -6.48 6.46
N MET A 21 -8.65 -6.17 7.74
CA MET A 21 -7.58 -6.63 8.61
C MET A 21 -7.71 -8.14 8.87
N THR A 22 -6.59 -8.84 8.88
CA THR A 22 -6.62 -10.27 9.16
C THR A 22 -6.85 -10.53 10.65
N ALA A 23 -7.48 -11.64 10.99
CA ALA A 23 -7.64 -12.05 12.39
C ALA A 23 -6.29 -12.10 13.13
N ARG A 24 -5.23 -12.57 12.43
CA ARG A 24 -3.88 -12.62 12.98
C ARG A 24 -3.31 -11.22 13.29
N SER A 25 -3.55 -10.24 12.44
CA SER A 25 -3.11 -8.87 12.71
C SER A 25 -3.81 -8.28 13.94
N LEU A 26 -5.12 -8.51 14.09
CA LEU A 26 -5.90 -8.05 15.24
C LEU A 26 -5.43 -8.71 16.55
N GLU A 27 -5.19 -10.03 16.56
CA GLU A 27 -4.66 -10.75 17.72
C GLU A 27 -3.30 -10.19 18.18
N LEU A 28 -2.41 -9.91 17.24
CA LEU A 28 -1.07 -9.39 17.54
C LEU A 28 -1.12 -7.96 18.06
N ILE A 29 -1.94 -7.10 17.46
CA ILE A 29 -2.17 -5.73 17.94
C ILE A 29 -2.69 -5.74 19.39
N ALA A 30 -3.64 -6.64 19.68
CA ALA A 30 -4.23 -6.75 21.01
C ALA A 30 -3.28 -7.29 22.09
N SER A 31 -2.13 -7.84 21.73
CA SER A 31 -1.22 -8.49 22.68
C SER A 31 0.22 -7.97 22.66
N ALA A 32 0.58 -7.05 21.76
CA ALA A 32 1.93 -6.51 21.66
C ALA A 32 2.26 -5.52 22.78
N ASP A 33 3.56 -5.47 23.16
CA ASP A 33 4.09 -4.47 24.10
C ASP A 33 4.41 -3.14 23.40
N THR A 34 4.87 -3.20 22.13
CA THR A 34 5.21 -2.03 21.34
C THR A 34 4.68 -2.18 19.91
N ILE A 35 4.04 -1.15 19.38
CA ILE A 35 3.52 -1.12 18.02
C ILE A 35 4.14 0.06 17.26
N PHE A 36 4.99 -0.24 16.28
CA PHE A 36 5.53 0.74 15.34
C PHE A 36 4.62 0.81 14.12
N HIS A 37 4.13 1.99 13.75
CA HIS A 37 3.23 2.14 12.61
C HIS A 37 3.55 3.34 11.73
N ASP A 38 3.13 3.27 10.47
CA ASP A 38 3.18 4.38 9.53
C ASP A 38 1.80 5.04 9.32
N ARG A 39 1.73 5.98 8.37
CA ARG A 39 0.54 6.78 8.09
C ARG A 39 -0.59 6.01 7.38
N LEU A 40 -0.28 4.92 6.68
CA LEU A 40 -1.22 4.26 5.77
C LEU A 40 -1.98 3.11 6.43
N ILE A 41 -1.93 2.98 7.75
CA ILE A 41 -2.79 2.02 8.46
C ILE A 41 -4.24 2.53 8.47
N PRO A 42 -5.25 1.62 8.51
CA PRO A 42 -6.65 2.00 8.61
C PRO A 42 -6.95 2.87 9.83
N PRO A 43 -7.89 3.83 9.73
CA PRO A 43 -8.42 4.50 10.90
C PRO A 43 -8.94 3.46 11.91
N GLY A 44 -8.62 3.64 13.19
CA GLY A 44 -9.04 2.70 14.24
C GLY A 44 -8.28 1.37 14.31
N ALA A 45 -7.30 1.13 13.42
CA ALA A 45 -6.51 -0.12 13.44
C ALA A 45 -5.84 -0.42 14.79
N LEU A 46 -5.55 0.60 15.57
CA LEU A 46 -4.93 0.51 16.91
C LEU A 46 -5.95 0.41 18.04
N GLY A 47 -7.26 0.48 17.76
CA GLY A 47 -8.30 0.51 18.79
C GLY A 47 -8.38 -0.74 19.67
N GLY A 48 -7.81 -1.87 19.22
CA GLY A 48 -7.69 -3.10 20.01
C GLY A 48 -6.36 -3.23 20.75
N ALA A 49 -5.44 -2.28 20.66
CA ALA A 49 -4.16 -2.34 21.39
C ALA A 49 -4.39 -2.24 22.90
N ARG A 50 -3.50 -2.89 23.67
CA ARG A 50 -3.54 -2.78 25.14
C ARG A 50 -3.28 -1.33 25.57
N GLU A 51 -3.85 -0.95 26.71
CA GLU A 51 -3.66 0.40 27.28
C GLU A 51 -2.17 0.70 27.57
N GLU A 52 -1.42 -0.33 27.98
CA GLU A 52 -0.01 -0.22 28.31
C GLU A 52 0.92 -0.35 27.08
N ALA A 53 0.36 -0.62 25.89
CA ALA A 53 1.18 -0.76 24.69
C ALA A 53 1.78 0.60 24.29
N GLU A 54 3.08 0.59 24.03
CA GLU A 54 3.76 1.75 23.49
C GLU A 54 3.46 1.88 21.99
N ILE A 55 2.81 2.97 21.58
CA ILE A 55 2.48 3.24 20.18
C ILE A 55 3.50 4.23 19.61
N VAL A 56 4.27 3.79 18.61
CA VAL A 56 5.35 4.58 18.01
C VAL A 56 5.08 4.86 16.54
N TYR A 57 4.90 6.13 16.20
CA TYR A 57 4.78 6.54 14.81
C TYR A 57 6.15 6.65 14.14
N VAL A 58 6.34 5.97 13.00
CA VAL A 58 7.58 5.96 12.23
C VAL A 58 7.41 6.43 10.77
N GLY A 59 6.22 6.94 10.43
CA GLY A 59 5.92 7.45 9.09
C GLY A 59 6.54 8.81 8.80
N LYS A 60 6.35 9.29 7.56
CA LYS A 60 6.70 10.67 7.18
C LYS A 60 5.82 11.65 7.95
N ALA A 61 6.42 12.69 8.53
CA ALA A 61 5.66 13.74 9.22
C ALA A 61 4.56 14.30 8.29
N PRO A 62 3.32 14.46 8.79
CA PRO A 62 2.26 15.08 8.01
C PRO A 62 2.63 16.54 7.70
N PRO A 63 2.25 17.08 6.52
CA PRO A 63 2.59 18.46 6.15
C PRO A 63 1.98 19.52 7.08
N HIS A 64 0.92 19.20 7.81
CA HIS A 64 0.25 20.10 8.76
C HIS A 64 -0.29 19.30 9.94
N GLY A 65 0.24 19.56 11.15
CA GLY A 65 -0.29 19.03 12.41
C GLY A 65 0.78 18.84 13.49
N PRO A 66 0.41 18.92 14.79
CA PRO A 66 1.32 18.58 15.86
C PRO A 66 1.50 17.08 15.89
N ALA A 67 2.63 16.60 15.42
CA ALA A 67 3.07 15.23 15.63
C ALA A 67 3.85 15.22 16.96
N GLU A 68 3.20 14.91 18.06
CA GLU A 68 3.91 14.51 19.28
C GLU A 68 4.73 13.28 18.95
N GLY A 69 6.06 13.40 18.99
CA GLY A 69 7.01 12.32 18.70
C GLY A 69 7.52 12.24 17.25
N ALA A 70 7.03 13.03 16.31
CA ALA A 70 7.59 13.05 14.96
C ALA A 70 8.82 13.95 14.88
N HIS A 71 9.90 13.44 14.29
CA HIS A 71 11.06 14.26 13.93
C HIS A 71 10.64 15.45 13.08
N ARG A 72 11.02 16.63 13.48
CA ARG A 72 10.53 17.94 13.01
C ARG A 72 10.72 18.25 11.53
N ARG A 73 11.44 17.44 10.74
CA ARG A 73 11.62 17.57 9.26
C ARG A 73 12.15 16.26 8.68
N GLY A 74 11.32 15.50 7.99
CA GLY A 74 11.74 14.33 7.23
C GLY A 74 11.05 13.02 7.62
N SER A 75 11.21 12.00 6.81
CA SER A 75 10.87 10.62 7.18
C SER A 75 11.94 10.09 8.13
N VAL A 76 11.55 9.25 9.07
CA VAL A 76 12.50 8.43 9.82
C VAL A 76 13.27 7.56 8.81
N PRO A 77 14.61 7.61 8.76
CA PRO A 77 15.38 6.76 7.86
C PRO A 77 15.09 5.27 8.11
N GLN A 78 15.09 4.45 7.05
CA GLN A 78 14.79 3.02 7.21
C GLN A 78 15.74 2.32 8.18
N GLY A 79 17.03 2.64 8.14
CA GLY A 79 18.00 2.10 9.09
C GLY A 79 17.69 2.43 10.55
N GLU A 80 17.13 3.62 10.83
CA GLU A 80 16.70 3.99 12.19
C GLU A 80 15.46 3.21 12.61
N ILE A 81 14.50 2.97 11.68
CA ILE A 81 13.34 2.12 11.97
C ILE A 81 13.82 0.72 12.32
N ASN A 82 14.69 0.13 11.50
CA ASN A 82 15.23 -1.21 11.73
C ASN A 82 15.94 -1.29 13.10
N GLN A 83 16.75 -0.29 13.44
CA GLN A 83 17.44 -0.24 14.71
C GLN A 83 16.48 -0.20 15.91
N ARG A 84 15.43 0.63 15.84
CA ARG A 84 14.40 0.72 16.89
C ARG A 84 13.63 -0.59 17.09
N LEU A 85 13.31 -1.31 16.01
CA LEU A 85 12.68 -2.63 16.07
C LEU A 85 13.58 -3.63 16.81
N ILE A 86 14.88 -3.67 16.45
CA ILE A 86 15.89 -4.54 17.05
C ILE A 86 16.06 -4.23 18.55
N GLU A 87 16.18 -2.96 18.93
CA GLU A 87 16.34 -2.52 20.31
C GLU A 87 15.14 -2.91 21.17
N ALA A 88 13.92 -2.70 20.67
CA ALA A 88 12.70 -3.08 21.38
C ALA A 88 12.63 -4.59 21.61
N ALA A 89 12.97 -5.41 20.61
CA ALA A 89 12.99 -6.86 20.74
C ALA A 89 14.09 -7.34 21.70
N ARG A 90 15.28 -6.75 21.66
CA ARG A 90 16.39 -7.06 22.60
C ARG A 90 16.06 -6.67 24.04
N ALA A 91 15.20 -5.68 24.25
CA ALA A 91 14.67 -5.33 25.56
C ALA A 91 13.59 -6.34 26.06
N GLY A 92 13.36 -7.43 25.34
CA GLY A 92 12.41 -8.48 25.69
C GLY A 92 10.95 -8.12 25.37
N ARG A 93 10.68 -7.07 24.62
CA ARG A 93 9.32 -6.68 24.24
C ARG A 93 8.81 -7.54 23.07
N SER A 94 7.51 -7.79 23.04
CA SER A 94 6.80 -8.25 21.86
C SER A 94 6.51 -7.04 20.96
N VAL A 95 6.97 -7.08 19.70
CA VAL A 95 6.99 -5.92 18.82
C VAL A 95 6.13 -6.17 17.59
N VAL A 96 5.17 -5.27 17.31
CA VAL A 96 4.44 -5.24 16.04
C VAL A 96 4.94 -4.07 15.19
N ARG A 97 5.39 -4.35 13.98
CA ARG A 97 5.58 -3.37 12.92
C ARG A 97 4.36 -3.40 11.99
N LEU A 98 3.41 -2.49 12.23
CA LEU A 98 2.13 -2.42 11.50
C LEU A 98 2.27 -1.53 10.27
N LYS A 99 1.94 -2.08 9.09
CA LYS A 99 2.17 -1.48 7.77
C LYS A 99 0.88 -1.46 6.97
N GLY A 100 0.59 -0.37 6.28
CA GLY A 100 -0.58 -0.32 5.38
C GLY A 100 -0.46 -1.34 4.24
N GLY A 101 -1.57 -1.99 3.88
CA GLY A 101 -1.59 -3.06 2.88
C GLY A 101 -0.91 -4.34 3.36
N ASP A 102 0.02 -4.84 2.56
CA ASP A 102 0.86 -6.01 2.82
C ASP A 102 2.31 -5.58 3.10
N PRO A 103 3.03 -6.19 4.07
CA PRO A 103 4.38 -5.78 4.42
C PRO A 103 5.40 -5.91 3.28
N LEU A 104 5.21 -6.90 2.40
CA LEU A 104 6.16 -7.24 1.34
C LEU A 104 5.80 -6.65 -0.02
N VAL A 105 4.59 -6.06 -0.18
CA VAL A 105 4.20 -5.41 -1.43
C VAL A 105 4.48 -3.91 -1.34
N PHE A 106 5.64 -3.48 -1.85
CA PHE A 106 6.15 -2.10 -1.81
C PHE A 106 6.20 -1.48 -0.40
N GLY A 107 6.19 -2.34 0.63
CA GLY A 107 6.18 -1.95 2.04
C GLY A 107 7.56 -1.95 2.72
N ARG A 108 8.62 -2.34 2.04
CA ARG A 108 9.99 -2.47 2.57
C ARG A 108 10.12 -3.50 3.72
N GLY A 109 9.10 -4.35 3.91
CA GLY A 109 9.14 -5.41 4.94
C GLY A 109 10.27 -6.43 4.72
N GLY A 110 10.69 -6.63 3.46
CA GLY A 110 11.88 -7.44 3.14
C GLY A 110 13.15 -6.88 3.79
N GLU A 111 13.41 -5.58 3.60
CA GLU A 111 14.58 -4.89 4.21
C GLU A 111 14.53 -4.92 5.75
N GLU A 112 13.33 -4.76 6.35
CA GLU A 112 13.12 -4.88 7.79
C GLU A 112 13.42 -6.31 8.28
N GLY A 113 12.93 -7.34 7.55
CA GLY A 113 13.16 -8.75 7.87
C GLY A 113 14.63 -9.17 7.75
N GLU A 114 15.33 -8.69 6.70
CA GLU A 114 16.77 -8.91 6.53
C GLU A 114 17.58 -8.35 7.70
N ALA A 115 17.31 -7.09 8.09
CA ALA A 115 17.98 -6.46 9.22
C ALA A 115 17.72 -7.18 10.55
N LEU A 116 16.48 -7.67 10.78
CA LEU A 116 16.15 -8.46 11.97
C LEU A 116 16.92 -9.78 11.99
N ARG A 117 17.01 -10.48 10.85
CA ARG A 117 17.76 -11.72 10.71
C ARG A 117 19.25 -11.53 10.98
N GLU A 118 19.85 -10.49 10.40
CA GLU A 118 21.26 -10.13 10.62
C GLU A 118 21.55 -9.82 12.10
N ALA A 119 20.58 -9.21 12.80
CA ALA A 119 20.67 -8.92 14.23
C ALA A 119 20.40 -10.12 15.15
N GLY A 120 20.03 -11.29 14.58
CA GLY A 120 19.65 -12.51 15.33
C GLY A 120 18.30 -12.40 16.05
N ILE A 121 17.41 -11.51 15.60
CA ILE A 121 16.06 -11.34 16.15
C ILE A 121 15.08 -12.28 15.45
N GLU A 122 14.30 -13.02 16.24
CA GLU A 122 13.19 -13.82 15.71
C GLU A 122 12.07 -12.91 15.20
N PHE A 123 11.54 -13.22 14.01
CA PHE A 123 10.42 -12.47 13.45
C PHE A 123 9.43 -13.35 12.70
N GLU A 124 8.20 -12.86 12.59
CA GLU A 124 7.10 -13.47 11.82
C GLU A 124 6.57 -12.43 10.81
N ILE A 125 6.30 -12.87 9.58
CA ILE A 125 5.64 -12.04 8.57
C ILE A 125 4.16 -12.42 8.54
N VAL A 126 3.29 -11.44 8.77
CA VAL A 126 1.83 -11.61 8.74
C VAL A 126 1.29 -10.83 7.53
N PRO A 127 0.87 -11.52 6.47
CA PRO A 127 0.31 -10.87 5.28
C PRO A 127 -0.89 -9.98 5.58
N GLY A 128 -1.08 -8.98 4.74
CA GLY A 128 -2.28 -8.16 4.71
C GLY A 128 -2.85 -8.06 3.30
N VAL A 129 -4.11 -7.64 3.18
CA VAL A 129 -4.69 -7.42 1.86
C VAL A 129 -4.03 -6.21 1.22
N THR A 130 -3.32 -6.44 0.10
CA THR A 130 -2.64 -5.35 -0.60
C THR A 130 -3.64 -4.44 -1.32
N ALA A 131 -3.32 -3.15 -1.39
CA ALA A 131 -4.19 -2.15 -2.01
C ALA A 131 -4.51 -2.45 -3.48
N GLY A 132 -3.57 -3.02 -4.25
CA GLY A 132 -3.78 -3.37 -5.65
C GLY A 132 -4.92 -4.36 -5.89
N VAL A 133 -5.16 -5.27 -4.94
CA VAL A 133 -6.29 -6.20 -4.98
C VAL A 133 -7.56 -5.55 -4.44
N ALA A 134 -7.49 -4.99 -3.24
CA ALA A 134 -8.68 -4.54 -2.54
C ALA A 134 -9.27 -3.25 -3.10
N ALA A 135 -8.45 -2.24 -3.41
CA ALA A 135 -8.96 -1.00 -3.97
C ALA A 135 -9.57 -1.20 -5.35
N SER A 136 -8.98 -2.07 -6.18
CA SER A 136 -9.54 -2.45 -7.47
C SER A 136 -10.90 -3.14 -7.30
N ALA A 137 -11.02 -4.09 -6.36
CA ALA A 137 -12.28 -4.78 -6.07
C ALA A 137 -13.38 -3.80 -5.60
N TYR A 138 -13.05 -2.87 -4.69
CA TYR A 138 -13.98 -1.85 -4.20
C TYR A 138 -14.37 -0.83 -5.30
N ALA A 139 -13.53 -0.67 -6.32
CA ALA A 139 -13.86 0.13 -7.50
C ALA A 139 -14.68 -0.63 -8.55
N GLY A 140 -15.00 -1.92 -8.34
CA GLY A 140 -15.65 -2.79 -9.32
C GLY A 140 -14.72 -3.18 -10.48
N ILE A 141 -13.42 -3.15 -10.29
CA ILE A 141 -12.41 -3.49 -11.31
C ILE A 141 -11.70 -4.79 -10.89
N PRO A 142 -11.96 -5.92 -11.53
CA PRO A 142 -11.24 -7.16 -11.24
C PRO A 142 -9.83 -7.05 -11.80
N VAL A 143 -8.80 -7.40 -11.02
CA VAL A 143 -7.41 -7.36 -11.51
C VAL A 143 -7.09 -8.50 -12.49
N THR A 144 -7.91 -9.54 -12.54
CA THR A 144 -7.90 -10.61 -13.53
C THR A 144 -9.31 -10.94 -13.96
N HIS A 145 -9.51 -11.32 -15.23
CA HIS A 145 -10.79 -11.75 -15.75
C HIS A 145 -10.58 -12.76 -16.86
N ARG A 146 -11.42 -13.81 -16.93
CA ARG A 146 -11.27 -14.91 -17.90
C ARG A 146 -11.11 -14.40 -19.34
N ASP A 147 -11.88 -13.39 -19.72
CA ASP A 147 -11.94 -12.89 -21.10
C ASP A 147 -10.95 -11.75 -21.37
N ASP A 148 -10.45 -11.06 -20.31
CA ASP A 148 -9.71 -9.80 -20.49
C ASP A 148 -8.25 -9.88 -20.04
N ALA A 149 -7.96 -10.58 -18.94
CA ALA A 149 -6.62 -10.60 -18.37
C ALA A 149 -6.37 -11.86 -17.54
N SER A 150 -5.47 -12.71 -17.99
CA SER A 150 -5.03 -13.91 -17.27
C SER A 150 -3.82 -13.65 -16.36
N ALA A 151 -3.31 -12.43 -16.34
CA ALA A 151 -2.13 -12.03 -15.55
C ALA A 151 -2.31 -10.62 -14.99
N VAL A 152 -1.64 -10.35 -13.85
CA VAL A 152 -1.55 -9.03 -13.25
C VAL A 152 -0.11 -8.74 -12.84
N ALA A 153 0.37 -7.54 -13.10
CA ALA A 153 1.65 -7.06 -12.63
C ALA A 153 1.44 -5.88 -11.66
N PHE A 154 2.03 -5.98 -10.46
CA PHE A 154 2.16 -4.88 -9.53
C PHE A 154 3.46 -4.14 -9.83
N VAL A 155 3.37 -2.85 -10.11
CA VAL A 155 4.48 -2.02 -10.57
C VAL A 155 4.61 -0.80 -9.67
N THR A 156 5.84 -0.38 -9.34
CA THR A 156 6.05 0.92 -8.72
C THR A 156 5.99 2.02 -9.77
N GLY A 157 5.16 3.02 -9.57
CA GLY A 157 5.11 4.21 -10.43
C GLY A 157 6.03 5.34 -9.95
N HIS A 158 6.83 5.09 -8.94
CA HIS A 158 7.78 6.04 -8.39
C HIS A 158 9.09 5.32 -8.09
N GLU A 159 10.06 5.49 -8.96
CA GLU A 159 11.41 5.01 -8.70
C GLU A 159 12.19 6.04 -7.88
N ASP A 160 13.22 5.56 -7.21
CA ASP A 160 14.16 6.39 -6.47
C ASP A 160 14.87 7.35 -7.45
N PRO A 161 14.74 8.68 -7.28
CA PRO A 161 15.37 9.64 -8.17
C PRO A 161 16.90 9.61 -8.10
N GLU A 162 17.50 8.96 -7.08
CA GLU A 162 18.94 8.80 -6.95
C GLU A 162 19.49 7.63 -7.76
N LYS A 163 18.60 6.77 -8.32
CA LYS A 163 19.03 5.71 -9.23
C LYS A 163 19.37 6.28 -10.60
N PRO A 164 20.56 5.99 -11.14
CA PRO A 164 21.02 6.53 -12.42
C PRO A 164 20.22 6.03 -13.63
N GLU A 165 19.58 4.86 -13.47
CA GLU A 165 18.79 4.22 -14.54
C GLU A 165 17.46 3.70 -13.97
N THR A 166 16.41 3.73 -14.81
CA THR A 166 15.13 3.09 -14.46
C THR A 166 15.31 1.58 -14.33
N ALA A 167 14.78 1.00 -13.26
CA ALA A 167 14.70 -0.45 -13.10
C ALA A 167 13.49 -1.07 -13.84
N LEU A 168 12.62 -0.22 -14.42
CA LEU A 168 11.43 -0.66 -15.16
C LEU A 168 11.78 -0.86 -16.64
N ASP A 169 11.53 -2.07 -17.12
CA ASP A 169 11.54 -2.38 -18.55
C ASP A 169 10.20 -1.95 -19.17
N TRP A 170 10.16 -0.72 -19.69
CA TRP A 170 8.95 -0.16 -20.28
C TRP A 170 8.47 -0.91 -21.51
N GLU A 171 9.38 -1.50 -22.29
CA GLU A 171 9.02 -2.32 -23.44
C GLU A 171 8.35 -3.63 -23.01
N ALA A 172 8.88 -4.30 -21.99
CA ALA A 172 8.26 -5.49 -21.42
C ALA A 172 6.89 -5.17 -20.81
N LEU A 173 6.77 -4.06 -20.08
CA LEU A 173 5.50 -3.61 -19.51
C LEU A 173 4.48 -3.24 -20.60
N ALA A 174 4.90 -2.58 -21.68
CA ALA A 174 4.02 -2.26 -22.80
C ALA A 174 3.47 -3.51 -23.49
N ARG A 175 4.28 -4.57 -23.61
CA ARG A 175 3.90 -5.86 -24.20
C ARG A 175 3.21 -6.81 -23.22
N PHE A 176 3.13 -6.45 -21.92
CA PHE A 176 2.52 -7.33 -20.91
C PHE A 176 1.03 -7.57 -21.22
N PRO A 177 0.60 -8.86 -21.40
CA PRO A 177 -0.74 -9.18 -21.90
C PRO A 177 -1.80 -9.24 -20.79
N GLY A 178 -1.66 -8.42 -19.76
CA GLY A 178 -2.52 -8.45 -18.58
C GLY A 178 -2.72 -7.06 -17.98
N THR A 179 -3.25 -7.05 -16.79
CA THR A 179 -3.50 -5.83 -16.03
C THR A 179 -2.21 -5.30 -15.40
N LEU A 180 -1.92 -4.02 -15.59
CA LEU A 180 -0.88 -3.33 -14.85
C LEU A 180 -1.52 -2.54 -13.70
N VAL A 181 -0.98 -2.71 -12.49
CA VAL A 181 -1.41 -1.97 -11.30
C VAL A 181 -0.23 -1.19 -10.73
N PHE A 182 -0.24 0.12 -10.93
CA PHE A 182 0.83 1.00 -10.46
C PHE A 182 0.53 1.52 -9.06
N TYR A 183 1.45 1.26 -8.14
CA TYR A 183 1.52 1.87 -6.82
C TYR A 183 2.34 3.16 -6.88
N MET A 184 2.00 4.14 -6.04
CA MET A 184 2.74 5.42 -5.93
C MET A 184 2.85 6.22 -7.24
N GLY A 185 2.05 5.89 -8.27
CA GLY A 185 2.19 6.40 -9.63
C GLY A 185 1.57 7.76 -9.90
N VAL A 186 0.73 8.31 -9.01
CA VAL A 186 -0.07 9.52 -9.33
C VAL A 186 0.77 10.73 -9.71
N LYS A 187 1.86 11.00 -8.99
CA LYS A 187 2.72 12.17 -9.25
C LYS A 187 3.47 12.09 -10.58
N ARG A 188 3.71 10.88 -11.09
CA ARG A 188 4.42 10.62 -12.35
C ARG A 188 3.52 9.98 -13.40
N LEU A 189 2.21 10.12 -13.24
CA LEU A 189 1.25 9.43 -14.09
C LEU A 189 1.40 9.83 -15.57
N ALA A 190 1.62 11.11 -15.86
CA ALA A 190 1.84 11.57 -17.22
C ALA A 190 3.11 10.97 -17.85
N ASP A 191 4.21 10.94 -17.09
CA ASP A 191 5.49 10.36 -17.54
C ASP A 191 5.36 8.85 -17.76
N ASN A 192 4.73 8.14 -16.80
CA ASN A 192 4.54 6.69 -16.87
C ASN A 192 3.62 6.30 -18.05
N ALA A 193 2.54 7.04 -18.28
CA ALA A 193 1.66 6.82 -19.42
C ALA A 193 2.38 7.08 -20.74
N ALA A 194 3.13 8.18 -20.84
CA ALA A 194 3.92 8.50 -22.03
C ALA A 194 5.00 7.43 -22.32
N ALA A 195 5.66 6.89 -21.29
CA ALA A 195 6.65 5.82 -21.42
C ALA A 195 6.01 4.53 -21.95
N LEU A 196 4.85 4.12 -21.40
CA LEU A 196 4.12 2.95 -21.90
C LEU A 196 3.67 3.11 -23.36
N ILE A 197 3.10 4.28 -23.71
CA ILE A 197 2.65 4.58 -25.07
C ILE A 197 3.84 4.62 -26.03
N GLY A 198 4.93 5.29 -25.63
CA GLY A 198 6.16 5.36 -26.41
C GLY A 198 6.80 3.99 -26.66
N ALA A 199 6.61 3.04 -25.73
CA ALA A 199 7.02 1.65 -25.85
C ALA A 199 6.00 0.76 -26.61
N GLY A 200 4.90 1.34 -27.13
CA GLY A 200 3.96 0.66 -28.02
C GLY A 200 2.67 0.17 -27.36
N ARG A 201 2.38 0.55 -26.12
CA ARG A 201 1.07 0.24 -25.52
C ARG A 201 -0.02 1.15 -26.09
N ASP A 202 -1.21 0.58 -26.30
CA ASP A 202 -2.34 1.28 -26.92
C ASP A 202 -2.80 2.48 -26.05
N PRO A 203 -2.77 3.72 -26.56
CA PRO A 203 -3.26 4.88 -25.84
C PRO A 203 -4.77 4.84 -25.53
N ASP A 204 -5.54 4.06 -26.28
CA ASP A 204 -6.99 3.90 -26.08
C ASP A 204 -7.31 2.79 -25.07
N GLU A 205 -6.32 2.06 -24.57
CA GLU A 205 -6.53 1.03 -23.55
C GLU A 205 -7.16 1.63 -22.27
N PRO A 206 -8.20 0.97 -21.70
CA PRO A 206 -8.86 1.46 -20.51
C PRO A 206 -7.91 1.60 -19.31
N ALA A 207 -8.03 2.71 -18.59
CA ALA A 207 -7.26 3.00 -17.39
C ALA A 207 -8.14 3.63 -16.30
N ALA A 208 -7.82 3.39 -15.03
CA ALA A 208 -8.50 3.99 -13.90
C ALA A 208 -7.51 4.45 -12.82
N ALA A 209 -7.85 5.53 -12.15
CA ALA A 209 -7.19 5.98 -10.92
C ALA A 209 -8.14 5.81 -9.73
N ILE A 210 -7.68 5.17 -8.66
CA ILE A 210 -8.46 4.86 -7.46
C ILE A 210 -7.79 5.53 -6.28
N GLU A 211 -8.36 6.64 -5.83
CA GLU A 211 -7.89 7.40 -4.67
C GLU A 211 -8.48 6.83 -3.39
N ARG A 212 -7.66 6.72 -2.35
CA ARG A 212 -8.05 6.29 -1.00
C ARG A 212 -8.85 4.99 -1.01
N GLY A 213 -8.42 4.04 -1.83
CA GLY A 213 -9.12 2.77 -2.03
C GLY A 213 -9.47 2.08 -0.73
N THR A 214 -10.69 1.56 -0.64
CA THR A 214 -11.34 0.93 0.52
C THR A 214 -11.61 1.82 1.73
N ALA A 215 -11.10 3.05 1.75
CA ALA A 215 -11.37 3.99 2.83
C ALA A 215 -12.62 4.83 2.56
N ALA A 216 -13.19 5.42 3.62
CA ALA A 216 -14.26 6.39 3.49
C ALA A 216 -13.82 7.55 2.57
N GLY A 217 -14.62 7.85 1.55
CA GLY A 217 -14.29 8.84 0.53
C GLY A 217 -13.40 8.33 -0.59
N GLN A 218 -13.36 7.01 -0.84
CA GLN A 218 -12.79 6.48 -2.07
C GLN A 218 -13.39 7.17 -3.30
N ARG A 219 -12.54 7.59 -4.23
CA ARG A 219 -12.94 8.13 -5.52
C ARG A 219 -12.27 7.32 -6.63
N THR A 220 -13.01 7.10 -7.71
CA THR A 220 -12.49 6.36 -8.88
C THR A 220 -12.78 7.15 -10.14
N VAL A 221 -11.74 7.42 -10.93
CA VAL A 221 -11.80 8.07 -12.23
C VAL A 221 -11.36 7.07 -13.27
N ALA A 222 -12.18 6.87 -14.31
CA ALA A 222 -11.87 6.01 -15.45
C ALA A 222 -11.71 6.85 -16.73
N ALA A 223 -10.77 6.44 -17.58
CA ALA A 223 -10.44 7.07 -18.86
C ALA A 223 -9.67 6.06 -19.72
N THR A 224 -8.94 6.52 -20.73
CA THR A 224 -7.95 5.72 -21.47
C THR A 224 -6.54 6.01 -20.98
N LEU A 225 -5.57 5.16 -21.31
CA LEU A 225 -4.16 5.37 -20.98
C LEU A 225 -3.65 6.74 -21.44
N GLY A 226 -4.06 7.17 -22.65
CA GLY A 226 -3.67 8.46 -23.20
C GLY A 226 -4.30 9.68 -22.53
N THR A 227 -5.42 9.49 -21.81
CA THR A 227 -6.19 10.61 -21.22
C THR A 227 -6.26 10.59 -19.70
N ILE A 228 -5.86 9.48 -19.05
CA ILE A 228 -6.01 9.33 -17.59
C ILE A 228 -5.27 10.39 -16.80
N ALA A 229 -4.09 10.82 -17.25
CA ALA A 229 -3.32 11.83 -16.54
C ALA A 229 -4.04 13.18 -16.50
N ALA A 230 -4.66 13.60 -17.62
CA ALA A 230 -5.45 14.82 -17.69
C ALA A 230 -6.70 14.72 -16.79
N ARG A 231 -7.41 13.58 -16.83
CA ARG A 231 -8.59 13.34 -15.99
C ARG A 231 -8.25 13.35 -14.50
N VAL A 232 -7.13 12.75 -14.11
CA VAL A 232 -6.64 12.75 -12.72
C VAL A 232 -6.35 14.17 -12.24
N ALA A 233 -5.75 15.01 -13.09
CA ALA A 233 -5.48 16.41 -12.77
C ALA A 233 -6.78 17.23 -12.65
N GLU A 234 -7.71 17.10 -13.59
CA GLU A 234 -9.01 17.77 -13.60
C GLU A 234 -9.82 17.44 -12.35
N GLU A 235 -9.92 16.16 -12.00
CA GLU A 235 -10.63 15.64 -10.84
C GLU A 235 -9.84 15.80 -9.52
N ARG A 236 -8.62 16.31 -9.59
CA ARG A 236 -7.74 16.53 -8.42
C ARG A 236 -7.55 15.25 -7.60
N ILE A 237 -7.37 14.11 -8.27
CA ILE A 237 -7.04 12.85 -7.60
C ILE A 237 -5.63 12.95 -6.99
N ALA A 238 -5.51 12.59 -5.72
CA ALA A 238 -4.27 12.73 -4.96
C ALA A 238 -3.83 11.40 -4.32
N ALA A 239 -2.59 11.36 -3.84
CA ALA A 239 -2.07 10.22 -3.08
C ALA A 239 -2.71 10.14 -1.67
N PRO A 240 -2.99 8.92 -1.16
CA PRO A 240 -2.68 7.63 -1.76
C PRO A 240 -3.66 7.24 -2.86
N ALA A 241 -3.13 6.82 -4.01
CA ALA A 241 -3.96 6.30 -5.09
C ALA A 241 -3.20 5.24 -5.90
N LEU A 242 -3.98 4.37 -6.54
CA LEU A 242 -3.52 3.35 -7.48
C LEU A 242 -3.94 3.71 -8.90
N ILE A 243 -3.15 3.27 -9.87
CA ILE A 243 -3.52 3.34 -11.28
C ILE A 243 -3.65 1.91 -11.81
N VAL A 244 -4.77 1.59 -12.41
CA VAL A 244 -5.05 0.29 -13.03
C VAL A 244 -5.15 0.52 -14.53
N ILE A 245 -4.41 -0.26 -15.33
CA ILE A 245 -4.40 -0.19 -16.79
C ILE A 245 -4.68 -1.59 -17.34
N GLY A 246 -5.66 -1.69 -18.23
CA GLY A 246 -6.05 -2.96 -18.84
C GLY A 246 -7.55 -3.02 -19.18
N ALA A 247 -7.91 -3.96 -20.05
CA ALA A 247 -9.30 -4.19 -20.49
C ALA A 247 -10.27 -4.41 -19.32
N VAL A 248 -9.78 -4.95 -18.19
CA VAL A 248 -10.59 -5.19 -16.97
C VAL A 248 -11.24 -3.92 -16.40
N VAL A 249 -10.72 -2.73 -16.70
CA VAL A 249 -11.32 -1.46 -16.27
C VAL A 249 -12.70 -1.27 -16.90
N GLY A 250 -12.93 -1.80 -18.09
CA GLY A 250 -14.22 -1.80 -18.76
C GLY A 250 -15.31 -2.61 -18.03
N ARG A 251 -14.93 -3.52 -17.11
CA ARG A 251 -15.89 -4.31 -16.31
C ARG A 251 -16.50 -3.50 -15.15
N ARG A 252 -15.97 -2.33 -14.85
CA ARG A 252 -16.35 -1.51 -13.70
C ARG A 252 -17.85 -1.27 -13.61
N GLU A 253 -18.52 -0.92 -14.72
CA GLU A 253 -19.96 -0.61 -14.70
C GLU A 253 -20.81 -1.83 -14.36
N ALA A 254 -20.40 -3.01 -14.81
CA ALA A 254 -21.09 -4.26 -14.54
C ALA A 254 -20.86 -4.80 -13.12
N LEU A 255 -19.70 -4.44 -12.51
CA LEU A 255 -19.27 -4.95 -11.21
C LEU A 255 -19.29 -3.90 -10.09
N ALA A 256 -19.54 -2.62 -10.44
CA ALA A 256 -19.73 -1.61 -9.42
C ALA A 256 -20.90 -2.03 -8.54
N ALA A 257 -20.58 -2.49 -7.33
CA ALA A 257 -21.64 -2.79 -6.36
C ALA A 257 -22.53 -1.56 -6.23
N THR A 258 -23.84 -1.74 -6.27
CA THR A 258 -24.78 -0.75 -5.76
C THR A 258 -24.25 -0.33 -4.40
N PRO A 259 -24.18 0.97 -4.05
CA PRO A 259 -23.57 1.39 -2.81
C PRO A 259 -24.21 0.63 -1.65
N ALA A 260 -23.57 -0.44 -1.27
CA ALA A 260 -23.99 -1.29 -0.18
C ALA A 260 -23.19 -0.86 1.03
N VAL A 261 -23.94 -0.40 2.00
CA VAL A 261 -23.57 -0.30 3.40
C VAL A 261 -22.48 0.72 3.70
N THR A 262 -22.91 1.90 4.08
CA THR A 262 -22.16 2.75 5.01
C THR A 262 -21.65 1.85 6.14
N PRO A 263 -20.35 1.72 6.37
CA PRO A 263 -19.87 1.09 7.58
C PRO A 263 -20.50 1.85 8.74
N GLY A 264 -21.13 1.13 9.63
CA GLY A 264 -21.86 1.69 10.76
C GLY A 264 -21.04 2.73 11.50
N THR A 265 -21.72 3.81 11.83
CA THR A 265 -21.29 4.87 12.77
C THR A 265 -20.92 4.29 14.12
#